data_823c288d514d1c55255c175dca8c3354
#
_entry.id   823c288d514d1c55255c175dca8c3354
#
_cell.length_a   1.000
_cell.length_b   1.000
_cell.length_c   1.000
_cell.angle_alpha   90.00
_cell.angle_beta   90.00
_cell.angle_gamma   90.00
#
_symmetry.space_group_name_H-M   'P 1'
#
loop_
_entity.id
_entity.type
_entity.pdbx_description
1 polymer ?
#
loop_
_entity_poly.entity_id
_entity_poly.type
_entity_poly.pdbx_seq_one_letter_code
_entity_poly.pdbx_strand_id
1 'polypeptide(L)'
;MLLRNCAPLLAFLPLFGGCHQDDAPVPAARPHYELGNAWQGPQGWFYPYEQFDYRATGLATRETPLKGQLASDGEVWSADGMTGSHQTLQLPAVVAVRNLINGRVVRIRLTRRGPANAGRIIALSPKAADLLGMTADTPVEVTEDEAASRALVEGLTGAPHLDVQSAPVGEVRAESLDGGAAKTYGSDSSDGRQAVSTLTPMPVTWSQGSPGPTGLYVLLGKFSGRGAAASIAARCSGEVERVPDGAGLDWRVRSGPYTDTAQADAALDRTHACGVEGARIIVE
;
A
#
# COMPACT_ATOMS: atom_id res chain seq x y z
N MET A 1 -47.01 -67.99 34.20
CA MET A 1 -47.60 -67.37 33.01
C MET A 1 -46.80 -66.11 32.76
N LEU A 2 -45.79 -66.21 31.86
CA LEU A 2 -44.77 -65.17 31.57
C LEU A 2 -45.11 -64.46 30.27
N LEU A 3 -45.42 -63.17 30.35
CA LEU A 3 -45.52 -62.30 29.17
C LEU A 3 -44.16 -61.60 28.92
N ARG A 4 -43.52 -61.92 27.84
CA ARG A 4 -42.30 -61.24 27.36
C ARG A 4 -42.71 -60.07 26.48
N ASN A 5 -42.41 -58.83 26.94
CA ASN A 5 -42.54 -57.62 26.13
C ASN A 5 -41.30 -57.50 25.21
N CYS A 6 -41.48 -57.57 23.89
CA CYS A 6 -40.52 -57.15 22.89
C CYS A 6 -40.71 -55.63 22.63
N ALA A 7 -39.67 -54.83 22.95
CA ALA A 7 -39.58 -53.44 22.53
C ALA A 7 -38.84 -53.36 21.19
N PRO A 8 -39.30 -52.58 20.21
CA PRO A 8 -38.57 -52.37 18.95
C PRO A 8 -37.46 -51.34 19.16
N LEU A 9 -36.24 -51.70 18.79
CA LEU A 9 -35.08 -50.83 18.73
C LEU A 9 -35.24 -49.92 17.49
N LEU A 10 -35.51 -48.63 17.66
CA LEU A 10 -35.43 -47.63 16.61
C LEU A 10 -33.96 -47.27 16.41
N ALA A 11 -33.38 -47.69 15.28
CA ALA A 11 -32.07 -47.25 14.84
C ALA A 11 -32.15 -45.80 14.32
N PHE A 12 -31.52 -44.89 15.06
CA PHE A 12 -31.32 -43.50 14.66
C PHE A 12 -30.10 -43.45 13.74
N LEU A 13 -30.28 -43.26 12.44
CA LEU A 13 -29.20 -42.92 11.50
C LEU A 13 -28.88 -41.43 11.65
N PRO A 14 -27.67 -41.01 11.98
CA PRO A 14 -27.30 -39.62 11.88
C PRO A 14 -27.09 -39.25 10.39
N LEU A 15 -27.94 -38.38 9.87
CA LEU A 15 -27.71 -37.67 8.61
C LEU A 15 -26.57 -36.68 8.84
N PHE A 16 -25.34 -37.04 8.51
CA PHE A 16 -24.25 -36.09 8.32
C PHE A 16 -24.52 -35.31 7.03
N GLY A 17 -25.30 -34.24 7.12
CA GLY A 17 -25.35 -33.19 6.12
C GLY A 17 -24.01 -32.49 6.10
N GLY A 18 -23.10 -32.88 5.20
CA GLY A 18 -21.90 -32.12 4.92
C GLY A 18 -22.31 -30.75 4.37
N CYS A 19 -22.12 -29.68 5.16
CA CYS A 19 -22.14 -28.32 4.61
C CYS A 19 -20.98 -28.23 3.62
N HIS A 20 -21.26 -28.41 2.34
CA HIS A 20 -20.40 -27.89 1.29
C HIS A 20 -20.53 -26.38 1.39
N GLN A 21 -19.50 -25.74 1.90
CA GLN A 21 -19.32 -24.31 1.78
C GLN A 21 -18.88 -24.10 0.33
N ASP A 22 -19.84 -23.79 -0.54
CA ASP A 22 -19.53 -23.33 -1.89
C ASP A 22 -18.73 -22.03 -1.72
N ASP A 23 -17.42 -22.08 -1.95
CA ASP A 23 -16.59 -20.88 -2.02
C ASP A 23 -17.17 -20.00 -3.14
N ALA A 24 -17.64 -18.81 -2.79
CA ALA A 24 -18.16 -17.87 -3.76
C ALA A 24 -17.12 -17.65 -4.88
N PRO A 25 -17.53 -17.61 -6.16
CA PRO A 25 -16.57 -17.42 -7.24
C PRO A 25 -15.77 -16.13 -7.04
N VAL A 26 -14.45 -16.23 -7.16
CA VAL A 26 -13.56 -15.08 -7.06
C VAL A 26 -13.93 -14.07 -8.16
N PRO A 27 -14.19 -12.81 -7.83
CA PRO A 27 -14.50 -11.78 -8.82
C PRO A 27 -13.41 -11.67 -9.88
N ALA A 28 -13.79 -11.34 -11.11
CA ALA A 28 -12.81 -11.10 -12.17
C ALA A 28 -11.95 -9.88 -11.84
N ALA A 29 -10.65 -10.02 -11.93
CA ALA A 29 -9.71 -8.92 -11.72
C ALA A 29 -9.96 -7.80 -12.75
N ARG A 30 -9.91 -6.56 -12.28
CA ARG A 30 -10.00 -5.34 -13.10
C ARG A 30 -9.02 -4.30 -12.55
N PRO A 31 -7.72 -4.48 -12.79
CA PRO A 31 -6.72 -3.55 -12.31
C PRO A 31 -6.98 -2.12 -12.81
N HIS A 32 -6.92 -1.17 -11.90
CA HIS A 32 -7.14 0.24 -12.18
C HIS A 32 -6.31 1.11 -11.24
N TYR A 33 -6.08 2.34 -11.66
CA TYR A 33 -5.47 3.34 -10.78
C TYR A 33 -6.47 3.81 -9.74
N GLU A 34 -6.04 3.87 -8.49
CA GLU A 34 -6.82 4.39 -7.39
C GLU A 34 -5.98 5.27 -6.48
N LEU A 35 -6.33 6.55 -6.40
CA LEU A 35 -5.81 7.41 -5.34
C LEU A 35 -6.64 7.24 -4.07
N GLY A 36 -7.95 7.08 -4.22
CA GLY A 36 -8.90 6.92 -3.14
C GLY A 36 -9.18 8.22 -2.39
N ASN A 37 -10.18 8.16 -1.50
CA ASN A 37 -10.54 9.24 -0.61
C ASN A 37 -9.78 9.14 0.73
N ALA A 38 -9.83 10.23 1.52
CA ALA A 38 -9.41 10.16 2.91
C ALA A 38 -10.20 9.08 3.64
N TRP A 39 -9.52 8.31 4.48
CA TRP A 39 -10.11 7.20 5.22
C TRP A 39 -9.67 7.22 6.68
N GLN A 40 -10.51 6.68 7.55
CA GLN A 40 -10.30 6.72 8.99
C GLN A 40 -9.81 5.38 9.52
N GLY A 41 -8.66 5.42 10.21
CA GLY A 41 -8.18 4.33 11.05
C GLY A 41 -8.56 4.54 12.52
N PRO A 42 -8.21 3.61 13.40
CA PRO A 42 -8.50 3.71 14.84
C PRO A 42 -7.87 4.92 15.53
N GLN A 43 -6.71 5.37 15.04
CA GLN A 43 -5.93 6.45 15.66
C GLN A 43 -5.99 7.78 14.90
N GLY A 44 -6.72 7.88 13.79
CA GLY A 44 -6.83 9.13 13.02
C GLY A 44 -7.15 8.92 11.55
N TRP A 45 -7.05 10.02 10.80
CA TRP A 45 -7.33 10.05 9.38
C TRP A 45 -6.07 9.89 8.55
N PHE A 46 -6.20 9.17 7.45
CA PHE A 46 -5.18 9.03 6.40
C PHE A 46 -5.66 9.75 5.14
N TYR A 47 -4.77 10.53 4.53
CA TYR A 47 -5.05 11.34 3.36
C TYR A 47 -4.20 10.86 2.19
N PRO A 48 -4.72 9.98 1.30
CA PRO A 48 -4.01 9.57 0.11
C PRO A 48 -3.69 10.76 -0.80
N TYR A 49 -2.48 10.78 -1.34
CA TYR A 49 -2.06 11.74 -2.35
C TYR A 49 -1.03 11.12 -3.28
N GLU A 50 -0.96 11.63 -4.50
CA GLU A 50 -0.02 11.14 -5.49
C GLU A 50 1.39 11.60 -5.14
N GLN A 51 2.30 10.63 -5.02
CA GLN A 51 3.69 10.87 -4.70
C GLN A 51 4.54 9.75 -5.31
N PHE A 52 5.58 10.11 -6.08
CA PHE A 52 6.47 9.14 -6.74
C PHE A 52 7.90 9.14 -6.18
N ASP A 53 8.20 10.03 -5.26
CA ASP A 53 9.51 10.17 -4.61
C ASP A 53 9.49 9.72 -3.13
N TYR A 54 8.54 8.84 -2.78
CA TYR A 54 8.34 8.42 -1.40
C TYR A 54 9.54 7.67 -0.84
N ARG A 55 10.02 8.14 0.30
CA ARG A 55 11.00 7.45 1.13
C ARG A 55 10.72 7.70 2.60
N ALA A 56 10.53 6.63 3.37
CA ALA A 56 10.29 6.73 4.80
C ALA A 56 10.76 5.47 5.53
N THR A 57 11.06 5.63 6.82
CA THR A 57 11.31 4.54 7.75
C THR A 57 10.13 4.37 8.69
N GLY A 58 9.93 3.17 9.20
CA GLY A 58 8.87 2.86 10.14
C GLY A 58 8.77 1.37 10.41
N LEU A 59 7.64 0.92 10.94
CA LEU A 59 7.39 -0.50 11.18
C LEU A 59 6.54 -1.11 10.05
N ALA A 60 6.97 -2.25 9.55
CA ALA A 60 6.17 -3.11 8.68
C ALA A 60 5.43 -4.17 9.51
N THR A 61 4.24 -4.53 9.07
CA THR A 61 3.47 -5.66 9.62
C THR A 61 3.06 -6.63 8.50
N ARG A 62 2.42 -7.75 8.87
CA ARG A 62 1.85 -8.69 7.89
C ARG A 62 0.43 -8.30 7.53
N GLU A 63 0.08 -8.46 6.26
CA GLU A 63 -1.30 -8.25 5.82
C GLU A 63 -2.27 -9.27 6.43
N THR A 64 -3.48 -8.80 6.73
CA THR A 64 -4.60 -9.69 7.00
C THR A 64 -5.07 -10.32 5.68
N PRO A 65 -5.19 -11.65 5.61
CA PRO A 65 -5.63 -12.34 4.40
C PRO A 65 -7.02 -11.89 3.91
N LEU A 66 -7.12 -11.67 2.60
CA LEU A 66 -8.37 -11.40 1.88
C LEU A 66 -8.69 -12.57 0.95
N LYS A 67 -9.12 -13.70 1.48
CA LYS A 67 -9.43 -14.88 0.66
C LYS A 67 -10.55 -14.57 -0.32
N GLY A 68 -10.29 -14.76 -1.63
CA GLY A 68 -11.29 -14.63 -2.68
C GLY A 68 -11.83 -13.21 -2.88
N GLN A 69 -11.10 -12.17 -2.45
CA GLN A 69 -11.50 -10.78 -2.59
C GLN A 69 -10.55 -10.00 -3.49
N LEU A 70 -11.06 -8.92 -4.06
CA LEU A 70 -10.24 -7.96 -4.79
C LEU A 70 -9.52 -7.03 -3.83
N ALA A 71 -8.30 -6.67 -4.19
CA ALA A 71 -7.57 -5.58 -3.59
C ALA A 71 -8.17 -4.22 -4.01
N SER A 72 -7.72 -3.12 -3.42
CA SER A 72 -8.28 -1.78 -3.70
C SER A 72 -8.07 -1.37 -5.16
N ASP A 73 -6.97 -1.77 -5.77
CA ASP A 73 -6.66 -1.51 -7.19
C ASP A 73 -7.35 -2.48 -8.16
N GLY A 74 -8.22 -3.37 -7.68
CA GLY A 74 -8.96 -4.33 -8.48
C GLY A 74 -8.21 -5.61 -8.84
N GLU A 75 -7.01 -5.85 -8.32
CA GLU A 75 -6.32 -7.14 -8.44
C GLU A 75 -6.88 -8.18 -7.47
N VAL A 76 -6.80 -9.47 -7.83
CA VAL A 76 -7.13 -10.55 -6.89
C VAL A 76 -6.01 -10.69 -5.87
N TRP A 77 -6.34 -10.59 -4.59
CA TRP A 77 -5.36 -10.77 -3.53
C TRP A 77 -4.85 -12.23 -3.45
N SER A 78 -3.55 -12.40 -3.28
CA SER A 78 -2.89 -13.69 -3.08
C SER A 78 -1.86 -13.63 -1.95
N ALA A 79 -1.86 -14.66 -1.09
CA ALA A 79 -0.86 -14.81 -0.05
C ALA A 79 0.56 -15.02 -0.62
N ASP A 80 0.66 -15.58 -1.83
CA ASP A 80 1.90 -15.87 -2.53
C ASP A 80 2.38 -14.73 -3.44
N GLY A 81 1.58 -13.65 -3.56
CA GLY A 81 1.93 -12.47 -4.33
C GLY A 81 3.01 -11.64 -3.65
N MET A 82 3.84 -10.96 -4.44
CA MET A 82 4.75 -9.92 -3.96
C MET A 82 3.99 -8.60 -3.89
N THR A 83 3.08 -8.50 -2.93
CA THR A 83 2.16 -7.37 -2.76
C THR A 83 2.19 -6.82 -1.34
N GLY A 84 1.56 -5.67 -1.15
CA GLY A 84 1.42 -5.04 0.15
C GLY A 84 0.36 -3.94 0.16
N SER A 85 0.18 -3.34 1.32
CA SER A 85 -0.73 -2.21 1.53
C SER A 85 0.00 -1.01 2.12
N HIS A 86 -0.38 0.19 1.69
CA HIS A 86 0.16 1.45 2.18
C HIS A 86 -0.96 2.45 2.47
N GLN A 87 -0.74 3.30 3.48
CA GLN A 87 -1.77 4.20 4.00
C GLN A 87 -2.16 5.31 3.02
N THR A 88 -1.19 5.86 2.29
CA THR A 88 -1.38 7.12 1.56
C THR A 88 -0.88 7.15 0.12
N LEU A 89 0.01 6.22 -0.31
CA LEU A 89 0.50 6.18 -1.68
C LEU A 89 -0.62 5.83 -2.66
N GLN A 90 -0.49 6.30 -3.90
CA GLN A 90 -1.36 5.87 -5.00
C GLN A 90 -1.29 4.34 -5.20
N LEU A 91 -2.35 3.76 -5.77
CA LEU A 91 -2.42 2.34 -6.08
C LEU A 91 -2.71 2.14 -7.58
N PRO A 92 -2.01 1.18 -8.21
CA PRO A 92 -0.84 0.48 -7.70
C PRO A 92 0.41 1.34 -7.69
N ALA A 93 1.36 1.03 -6.79
CA ALA A 93 2.70 1.59 -6.80
C ALA A 93 3.74 0.49 -6.58
N VAL A 94 4.95 0.65 -7.09
CA VAL A 94 6.06 -0.27 -6.88
C VAL A 94 7.01 0.29 -5.85
N VAL A 95 7.25 -0.47 -4.78
CA VAL A 95 8.15 -0.05 -3.71
C VAL A 95 9.21 -1.11 -3.42
N ALA A 96 10.40 -0.65 -3.03
CA ALA A 96 11.43 -1.46 -2.39
C ALA A 96 11.27 -1.34 -0.88
N VAL A 97 11.17 -2.47 -0.20
CA VAL A 97 11.10 -2.54 1.27
C VAL A 97 12.36 -3.19 1.77
N ARG A 98 13.15 -2.46 2.56
CA ARG A 98 14.40 -2.93 3.18
C ARG A 98 14.17 -3.19 4.66
N ASN A 99 14.44 -4.39 5.11
CA ASN A 99 14.48 -4.75 6.53
C ASN A 99 15.77 -4.16 7.15
N LEU A 100 15.62 -3.27 8.10
CA LEU A 100 16.74 -2.55 8.72
C LEU A 100 17.55 -3.42 9.70
N ILE A 101 17.00 -4.56 10.14
CA ILE A 101 17.68 -5.49 11.03
C ILE A 101 18.65 -6.39 10.25
N ASN A 102 18.19 -7.00 9.14
CA ASN A 102 18.96 -8.01 8.41
C ASN A 102 19.46 -7.55 7.04
N GLY A 103 19.05 -6.38 6.58
CA GLY A 103 19.44 -5.80 5.29
C GLY A 103 18.73 -6.41 4.06
N ARG A 104 17.84 -7.40 4.20
CA ARG A 104 17.09 -7.95 3.06
C ARG A 104 16.20 -6.89 2.44
N VAL A 105 16.12 -6.91 1.11
CA VAL A 105 15.28 -6.01 0.33
C VAL A 105 14.35 -6.84 -0.54
N VAL A 106 13.07 -6.55 -0.50
CA VAL A 106 12.06 -7.10 -1.42
C VAL A 106 11.45 -5.97 -2.24
N ARG A 107 11.09 -6.27 -3.48
CA ARG A 107 10.34 -5.36 -4.34
C ARG A 107 8.91 -5.86 -4.45
N ILE A 108 7.94 -5.00 -4.13
CA ILE A 108 6.53 -5.37 -4.09
C ILE A 108 5.67 -4.34 -4.82
N ARG A 109 4.47 -4.75 -5.19
CA ARG A 109 3.42 -3.85 -5.65
C ARG A 109 2.42 -3.57 -4.53
N LEU A 110 2.16 -2.31 -4.26
CA LEU A 110 1.10 -1.88 -3.37
C LEU A 110 -0.24 -1.99 -4.10
N THR A 111 -1.16 -2.75 -3.55
CA THR A 111 -2.46 -3.04 -4.18
C THR A 111 -3.63 -2.66 -3.27
N ARG A 112 -3.35 -2.31 -2.00
CA ARG A 112 -4.39 -2.08 -0.97
C ARG A 112 -4.13 -0.86 -0.12
N ARG A 113 -5.23 -0.29 0.43
CA ARG A 113 -5.17 0.67 1.52
C ARG A 113 -4.92 -0.06 2.85
N GLY A 114 -4.10 0.52 3.69
CA GLY A 114 -3.70 0.01 5.00
C GLY A 114 -2.19 0.08 5.23
N PRO A 115 -1.72 -0.40 6.37
CA PRO A 115 -2.49 -0.87 7.52
C PRO A 115 -3.26 0.24 8.23
N ALA A 116 -4.34 -0.11 8.94
CA ALA A 116 -5.15 0.87 9.68
C ALA A 116 -4.47 1.38 10.96
N ASN A 117 -3.50 0.63 11.48
CA ASN A 117 -2.69 1.05 12.63
C ASN A 117 -1.68 2.13 12.19
N ALA A 118 -1.77 3.32 12.75
CA ALA A 118 -0.89 4.46 12.45
C ALA A 118 0.59 4.20 12.83
N GLY A 119 0.87 3.28 13.72
CA GLY A 119 2.22 2.85 14.08
C GLY A 119 2.91 1.97 13.03
N ARG A 120 2.24 1.59 11.94
CA ARG A 120 2.76 0.73 10.87
C ARG A 120 2.63 1.44 9.54
N ILE A 121 3.73 1.68 8.84
CA ILE A 121 3.70 2.40 7.57
C ILE A 121 3.30 1.51 6.39
N ILE A 122 3.53 0.21 6.49
CA ILE A 122 3.29 -0.74 5.41
C ILE A 122 2.88 -2.09 5.99
N ALA A 123 2.01 -2.82 5.28
CA ALA A 123 1.80 -4.23 5.54
C ALA A 123 2.15 -5.04 4.30
N LEU A 124 2.75 -6.23 4.50
CA LEU A 124 3.26 -7.09 3.45
C LEU A 124 2.45 -8.38 3.37
N SER A 125 2.22 -8.86 2.15
CA SER A 125 1.68 -10.21 1.94
C SER A 125 2.52 -11.26 2.69
N PRO A 126 1.96 -12.41 3.05
CA PRO A 126 2.71 -13.47 3.73
C PRO A 126 4.02 -13.82 3.02
N LYS A 127 3.98 -13.98 1.68
CA LYS A 127 5.16 -14.30 0.89
C LYS A 127 6.25 -13.24 0.92
N ALA A 128 5.86 -11.97 0.75
CA ALA A 128 6.80 -10.86 0.79
C ALA A 128 7.43 -10.69 2.18
N ALA A 129 6.64 -10.86 3.24
CA ALA A 129 7.10 -10.80 4.63
C ALA A 129 8.10 -11.93 4.95
N ASP A 130 7.85 -13.15 4.47
CA ASP A 130 8.76 -14.29 4.67
C ASP A 130 10.10 -14.06 3.95
N LEU A 131 10.08 -13.58 2.71
CA LEU A 131 11.30 -13.26 1.96
C LEU A 131 12.09 -12.11 2.58
N LEU A 132 11.39 -11.12 3.13
CA LEU A 132 12.01 -10.03 3.87
C LEU A 132 12.63 -10.50 5.21
N GLY A 133 12.26 -11.69 5.68
CA GLY A 133 12.70 -12.26 6.95
C GLY A 133 12.03 -11.61 8.16
N MET A 134 10.74 -11.30 8.07
CA MET A 134 9.95 -10.75 9.16
C MET A 134 9.52 -11.85 10.13
N THR A 135 9.77 -11.64 11.43
CA THR A 135 9.27 -12.52 12.51
C THR A 135 8.10 -11.91 13.27
N ALA A 136 8.02 -10.61 13.32
CA ALA A 136 7.00 -9.79 13.95
C ALA A 136 6.94 -8.45 13.20
N ASP A 137 6.37 -7.41 13.80
CA ASP A 137 6.53 -6.05 13.29
C ASP A 137 8.01 -5.69 13.21
N THR A 138 8.42 -5.23 12.05
CA THR A 138 9.84 -5.16 11.69
C THR A 138 10.20 -3.75 11.26
N PRO A 139 11.29 -3.16 11.78
CA PRO A 139 11.85 -1.91 11.29
C PRO A 139 12.22 -2.00 9.81
N VAL A 140 11.66 -1.11 8.99
CA VAL A 140 11.90 -1.09 7.55
C VAL A 140 12.13 0.32 7.03
N GLU A 141 12.81 0.40 5.89
CA GLU A 141 12.78 1.54 5.00
C GLU A 141 11.95 1.17 3.77
N VAL A 142 11.03 2.04 3.40
CA VAL A 142 10.21 1.93 2.20
C VAL A 142 10.64 3.03 1.24
N THR A 143 11.01 2.64 0.02
CA THR A 143 11.37 3.57 -1.05
C THR A 143 10.57 3.25 -2.29
N GLU A 144 9.90 4.23 -2.85
CA GLU A 144 9.17 4.05 -4.11
C GLU A 144 10.13 3.96 -5.30
N ASP A 145 9.82 3.06 -6.21
CA ASP A 145 10.45 3.00 -7.52
C ASP A 145 9.62 3.85 -8.49
N GLU A 146 10.00 5.13 -8.59
CA GLU A 146 9.28 6.12 -9.40
C GLU A 146 9.09 5.65 -10.86
N ALA A 147 10.14 5.17 -11.50
CA ALA A 147 10.08 4.77 -12.90
C ALA A 147 9.11 3.61 -13.13
N ALA A 148 9.16 2.60 -12.25
CA ALA A 148 8.27 1.45 -12.35
C ALA A 148 6.82 1.81 -11.97
N SER A 149 6.61 2.67 -10.98
CA SER A 149 5.28 3.13 -10.58
C SER A 149 4.61 3.94 -11.69
N ARG A 150 5.34 4.89 -12.30
CA ARG A 150 4.82 5.69 -13.44
C ARG A 150 4.48 4.80 -14.64
N ALA A 151 5.40 3.93 -15.06
CA ALA A 151 5.16 3.02 -16.17
C ALA A 151 3.96 2.09 -15.94
N LEU A 152 3.74 1.67 -14.70
CA LEU A 152 2.60 0.85 -14.31
C LEU A 152 1.28 1.63 -14.41
N VAL A 153 1.27 2.87 -13.92
CA VAL A 153 0.09 3.73 -13.87
C VAL A 153 -0.36 4.18 -15.27
N GLU A 154 0.56 4.53 -16.17
CA GLU A 154 0.26 5.03 -17.52
C GLU A 154 -0.68 4.13 -18.33
N GLY A 155 -0.64 2.81 -18.10
CA GLY A 155 -1.47 1.82 -18.80
C GLY A 155 -2.84 1.56 -18.15
N LEU A 156 -3.13 2.14 -16.99
CA LEU A 156 -4.30 1.78 -16.19
C LEU A 156 -5.47 2.73 -16.39
N THR A 157 -6.68 2.16 -16.33
CA THR A 157 -7.92 2.94 -16.28
C THR A 157 -7.95 3.79 -15.00
N GLY A 158 -8.37 5.05 -15.12
CA GLY A 158 -8.46 5.97 -13.98
C GLY A 158 -7.15 6.70 -13.67
N ALA A 159 -6.03 6.37 -14.34
CA ALA A 159 -4.79 7.11 -14.18
C ALA A 159 -4.93 8.56 -14.66
N PRO A 160 -4.32 9.53 -13.95
CA PRO A 160 -4.27 10.91 -14.42
C PRO A 160 -3.49 10.95 -15.74
N HIS A 161 -4.08 11.54 -16.76
CA HIS A 161 -3.44 11.76 -18.06
C HIS A 161 -3.61 13.22 -18.43
N LEU A 162 -2.58 13.74 -19.09
CA LEU A 162 -2.69 15.03 -19.74
C LEU A 162 -3.51 14.83 -21.02
N ASP A 163 -4.72 15.39 -21.06
CA ASP A 163 -5.43 15.58 -22.33
C ASP A 163 -4.64 16.56 -23.18
N VAL A 164 -3.63 16.06 -23.89
CA VAL A 164 -3.01 16.81 -24.96
C VAL A 164 -4.01 16.78 -26.11
N GLN A 165 -4.84 17.83 -26.21
CA GLN A 165 -5.58 18.05 -27.42
C GLN A 165 -4.56 18.18 -28.56
N SER A 166 -4.38 17.09 -29.31
CA SER A 166 -3.64 17.16 -30.57
C SER A 166 -4.33 18.25 -31.40
N ALA A 167 -3.52 19.24 -31.83
CA ALA A 167 -4.02 20.23 -32.76
C ALA A 167 -4.73 19.52 -33.90
N PRO A 168 -5.90 20.00 -34.35
CA PRO A 168 -6.61 19.36 -35.45
C PRO A 168 -5.63 19.26 -36.63
N VAL A 169 -5.23 18.04 -36.94
CA VAL A 169 -4.43 17.76 -38.12
C VAL A 169 -5.36 18.03 -39.30
N GLY A 170 -5.22 19.19 -39.93
CA GLY A 170 -5.92 19.48 -41.18
C GLY A 170 -5.66 18.35 -42.19
N GLU A 171 -6.67 17.99 -42.96
CA GLU A 171 -6.51 17.01 -44.04
C GLU A 171 -5.25 17.28 -44.82
N VAL A 172 -4.23 16.39 -44.68
CA VAL A 172 -3.05 16.47 -45.51
C VAL A 172 -3.40 15.81 -46.85
N ARG A 173 -3.71 16.62 -47.85
CA ARG A 173 -3.81 16.15 -49.23
C ARG A 173 -2.39 16.04 -49.78
N ALA A 174 -1.88 14.83 -49.93
CA ALA A 174 -0.67 14.59 -50.70
C ALA A 174 -1.06 14.56 -52.18
N GLU A 175 -0.73 15.60 -52.91
CA GLU A 175 -0.83 15.60 -54.40
C GLU A 175 0.43 14.90 -54.95
N SER A 176 0.20 13.84 -55.73
CA SER A 176 1.28 13.21 -56.49
C SER A 176 1.65 14.08 -57.67
N LEU A 177 2.92 14.44 -57.78
CA LEU A 177 3.47 15.21 -58.93
C LEU A 177 3.35 14.46 -60.27
N ASP A 178 3.01 13.19 -60.27
CA ASP A 178 2.87 12.32 -61.47
C ASP A 178 1.41 12.00 -61.84
N GLY A 179 0.43 12.80 -61.41
CA GLY A 179 -0.98 12.66 -61.84
C GLY A 179 -1.73 11.42 -61.29
N GLY A 180 -1.23 10.77 -60.25
CA GLY A 180 -1.91 9.67 -59.55
C GLY A 180 -2.94 10.16 -58.54
N ALA A 181 -3.99 9.36 -58.31
CA ALA A 181 -5.08 9.67 -57.39
C ALA A 181 -4.59 9.99 -55.95
N ALA A 182 -5.09 11.10 -55.40
CA ALA A 182 -4.82 11.52 -54.02
C ALA A 182 -5.23 10.47 -53.02
N LYS A 183 -4.32 10.06 -52.14
CA LYS A 183 -4.65 9.21 -50.97
C LYS A 183 -4.89 10.08 -49.78
N THR A 184 -6.10 10.00 -49.23
CA THR A 184 -6.46 10.65 -47.97
C THR A 184 -6.02 9.76 -46.81
N TYR A 185 -5.15 10.24 -45.94
CA TYR A 185 -4.80 9.60 -44.69
C TYR A 185 -5.66 10.24 -43.59
N GLY A 186 -6.74 9.59 -43.23
CA GLY A 186 -7.46 9.90 -41.99
C GLY A 186 -6.78 9.17 -40.81
N SER A 187 -6.36 9.91 -39.81
CA SER A 187 -5.98 9.30 -38.54
C SER A 187 -7.24 9.01 -37.76
N ASP A 188 -7.72 7.78 -37.77
CA ASP A 188 -8.63 7.28 -36.75
C ASP A 188 -7.84 7.17 -35.44
N SER A 189 -7.84 8.23 -34.66
CA SER A 189 -7.45 8.18 -33.25
C SER A 189 -8.62 7.63 -32.43
N SER A 190 -8.92 6.35 -32.59
CA SER A 190 -9.69 5.62 -31.59
C SER A 190 -8.75 5.36 -30.42
N ASP A 191 -8.97 6.07 -29.34
CA ASP A 191 -8.31 5.84 -28.03
C ASP A 191 -8.81 4.49 -27.46
N GLY A 192 -8.36 3.42 -28.14
CA GLY A 192 -8.70 2.03 -27.79
C GLY A 192 -7.76 1.50 -26.71
N ARG A 193 -7.71 2.16 -25.56
CA ARG A 193 -7.13 1.54 -24.38
C ARG A 193 -7.99 0.36 -23.98
N GLN A 194 -7.53 -0.83 -24.35
CA GLN A 194 -8.13 -2.07 -23.84
C GLN A 194 -7.88 -2.11 -22.33
N ALA A 195 -8.96 -2.26 -21.55
CA ALA A 195 -8.85 -2.46 -20.13
C ALA A 195 -7.93 -3.67 -19.86
N VAL A 196 -6.82 -3.43 -19.15
CA VAL A 196 -5.88 -4.50 -18.77
C VAL A 196 -6.62 -5.42 -17.80
N SER A 197 -6.74 -6.69 -18.16
CA SER A 197 -7.42 -7.68 -17.32
C SER A 197 -6.53 -8.25 -16.22
N THR A 198 -5.20 -8.18 -16.40
CA THR A 198 -4.23 -8.68 -15.41
C THR A 198 -2.93 -7.91 -15.53
N LEU A 199 -2.32 -7.58 -14.38
CA LEU A 199 -0.96 -7.04 -14.34
C LEU A 199 0.05 -8.18 -14.22
N THR A 200 1.22 -8.01 -14.83
CA THR A 200 2.31 -8.97 -14.67
C THR A 200 2.69 -9.11 -13.19
N PRO A 201 2.71 -10.33 -12.63
CA PRO A 201 3.11 -10.53 -11.26
C PRO A 201 4.53 -10.02 -10.99
N MET A 202 4.74 -9.45 -9.81
CA MET A 202 6.08 -9.04 -9.39
C MET A 202 6.97 -10.28 -9.17
N PRO A 203 8.28 -10.20 -9.49
CA PRO A 203 9.21 -11.32 -9.27
C PRO A 203 9.29 -11.71 -7.79
N VAL A 204 9.23 -13.01 -7.51
CA VAL A 204 9.35 -13.56 -6.15
C VAL A 204 10.83 -13.69 -5.80
N THR A 205 11.48 -12.56 -5.53
CA THR A 205 12.91 -12.46 -5.26
C THR A 205 13.19 -11.49 -4.12
N TRP A 206 14.37 -11.64 -3.52
CA TRP A 206 14.91 -10.67 -2.59
C TRP A 206 16.40 -10.43 -2.90
N SER A 207 16.94 -9.32 -2.44
CA SER A 207 18.35 -8.98 -2.55
C SER A 207 18.95 -8.64 -1.20
N GLN A 208 20.26 -8.77 -1.06
CA GLN A 208 20.97 -8.41 0.16
C GLN A 208 21.45 -6.97 0.06
N GLY A 209 20.97 -6.12 0.94
CA GLY A 209 21.48 -4.78 1.21
C GLY A 209 22.14 -4.73 2.59
N SER A 210 22.44 -3.53 3.05
CA SER A 210 23.01 -3.31 4.40
C SER A 210 21.89 -3.12 5.43
N PRO A 211 22.09 -3.65 6.66
CA PRO A 211 21.28 -3.24 7.81
C PRO A 211 21.32 -1.71 8.00
N GLY A 212 20.34 -1.19 8.70
CA GLY A 212 20.21 0.23 9.00
C GLY A 212 20.07 0.49 10.50
N PRO A 213 19.72 1.72 10.87
CA PRO A 213 19.37 2.04 12.25
C PRO A 213 18.09 1.31 12.67
N THR A 214 17.94 1.09 13.97
CA THR A 214 16.79 0.37 14.55
C THR A 214 16.17 1.07 15.75
N GLY A 215 16.61 2.31 16.06
CA GLY A 215 16.03 3.11 17.14
C GLY A 215 14.59 3.52 16.79
N LEU A 216 13.65 3.25 17.70
CA LEU A 216 12.24 3.58 17.50
C LEU A 216 11.94 4.96 18.10
N TYR A 217 11.31 5.82 17.31
CA TYR A 217 10.87 7.15 17.74
C TYR A 217 9.42 7.37 17.30
N VAL A 218 8.72 8.24 18.02
CA VAL A 218 7.44 8.79 17.56
C VAL A 218 7.70 10.16 16.99
N LEU A 219 7.44 10.35 15.70
CA LEU A 219 7.47 11.64 15.04
C LEU A 219 6.13 12.34 15.26
N LEU A 220 6.15 13.49 15.95
CA LEU A 220 4.99 14.32 16.20
C LEU A 220 4.68 15.26 15.03
N GLY A 221 5.71 15.66 14.29
CA GLY A 221 5.56 16.50 13.11
C GLY A 221 6.83 17.26 12.72
N LYS A 222 6.73 17.91 11.55
CA LYS A 222 7.71 18.89 11.07
C LYS A 222 7.03 20.27 10.99
N PHE A 223 7.75 21.31 11.35
CA PHE A 223 7.25 22.66 11.47
C PHE A 223 8.25 23.65 10.86
N SER A 224 7.78 24.62 10.10
CA SER A 224 8.62 25.71 9.59
C SER A 224 9.05 26.68 10.69
N GLY A 225 8.30 26.77 11.79
CA GLY A 225 8.54 27.68 12.90
C GLY A 225 8.90 26.99 14.21
N ARG A 226 10.01 27.44 14.86
CA ARG A 226 10.43 26.92 16.18
C ARG A 226 9.37 27.06 17.26
N GLY A 227 8.59 28.14 17.26
CA GLY A 227 7.55 28.36 18.26
C GLY A 227 6.44 27.33 18.23
N ALA A 228 5.98 26.97 17.04
CA ALA A 228 5.00 25.89 16.86
C ALA A 228 5.56 24.54 17.30
N ALA A 229 6.78 24.21 16.90
CA ALA A 229 7.47 23.00 17.33
C ALA A 229 7.60 22.91 18.85
N ALA A 230 8.06 23.99 19.50
CA ALA A 230 8.22 24.06 20.96
C ALA A 230 6.89 23.91 21.71
N SER A 231 5.82 24.49 21.18
CA SER A 231 4.46 24.37 21.77
C SER A 231 3.97 22.90 21.75
N ILE A 232 4.14 22.21 20.64
CA ILE A 232 3.78 20.79 20.50
C ILE A 232 4.67 19.94 21.40
N ALA A 233 5.97 20.15 21.38
CA ALA A 233 6.93 19.41 22.20
C ALA A 233 6.61 19.52 23.69
N ALA A 234 6.32 20.72 24.19
CA ALA A 234 5.97 20.95 25.59
C ALA A 234 4.66 20.27 25.99
N ARG A 235 3.67 20.28 25.09
CA ARG A 235 2.35 19.69 25.37
C ARG A 235 2.36 18.16 25.31
N CYS A 236 3.11 17.58 24.37
CA CYS A 236 3.08 16.15 24.07
C CYS A 236 4.38 15.43 24.44
N SER A 237 5.21 16.01 25.31
CA SER A 237 6.47 15.42 25.80
C SER A 237 7.44 15.01 24.69
N GLY A 238 7.57 15.86 23.66
CA GLY A 238 8.50 15.67 22.57
C GLY A 238 9.76 16.49 22.74
N GLU A 239 10.76 16.20 21.91
CA GLU A 239 12.00 16.96 21.77
C GLU A 239 12.02 17.68 20.41
N VAL A 240 12.49 18.95 20.45
CA VAL A 240 12.61 19.76 19.24
C VAL A 240 13.99 19.61 18.66
N GLU A 241 14.07 19.20 17.43
CA GLU A 241 15.31 19.05 16.67
C GLU A 241 15.26 19.89 15.40
N ARG A 242 16.40 20.46 15.04
CA ARG A 242 16.57 21.21 13.80
C ARG A 242 17.03 20.28 12.69
N VAL A 243 16.29 20.19 11.60
CA VAL A 243 16.60 19.29 10.48
C VAL A 243 16.69 20.07 9.18
N PRO A 244 17.64 19.72 8.28
CA PRO A 244 17.64 20.25 6.92
C PRO A 244 16.37 19.85 6.18
N ASP A 245 15.77 20.78 5.43
CA ASP A 245 14.67 20.51 4.54
C ASP A 245 14.90 21.23 3.20
N GLY A 246 15.35 20.47 2.19
CA GLY A 246 15.59 20.96 0.84
C GLY A 246 16.30 22.32 0.76
N ALA A 247 15.53 23.39 0.65
CA ALA A 247 16.02 24.76 0.56
C ALA A 247 16.15 25.48 1.91
N GLY A 248 15.82 24.85 3.04
CA GLY A 248 15.77 25.50 4.34
C GLY A 248 16.08 24.61 5.53
N LEU A 249 15.62 25.03 6.67
CA LEU A 249 15.73 24.34 7.95
C LEU A 249 14.36 24.27 8.59
N ASP A 250 13.88 23.06 8.79
CA ASP A 250 12.67 22.81 9.53
C ASP A 250 12.94 22.37 10.98
N TRP A 251 11.89 22.43 11.78
CA TRP A 251 11.87 22.02 13.16
C TRP A 251 11.08 20.70 13.26
N ARG A 252 11.75 19.62 13.60
CA ARG A 252 11.15 18.33 13.83
C ARG A 252 10.87 18.14 15.31
N VAL A 253 9.70 17.60 15.63
CA VAL A 253 9.36 17.19 17.00
C VAL A 253 9.23 15.68 17.04
N ARG A 254 10.01 15.02 17.90
CA ARG A 254 9.95 13.57 18.10
C ARG A 254 10.09 13.21 19.58
N SER A 255 9.68 12.03 19.95
CA SER A 255 9.93 11.44 21.27
C SER A 255 10.59 10.06 21.14
N GLY A 256 11.40 9.67 22.10
CA GLY A 256 12.20 8.44 22.07
C GLY A 256 13.68 8.72 22.33
N PRO A 257 14.61 7.75 22.10
CA PRO A 257 14.33 6.43 21.50
C PRO A 257 13.56 5.48 22.44
N TYR A 258 12.79 4.57 21.85
CA TYR A 258 12.10 3.49 22.56
C TYR A 258 12.80 2.17 22.29
N THR A 259 12.85 1.29 23.30
CA THR A 259 13.61 0.04 23.25
C THR A 259 12.86 -1.09 22.52
N ASP A 260 11.54 -1.00 22.47
CA ASP A 260 10.70 -2.00 21.84
C ASP A 260 9.43 -1.38 21.22
N THR A 261 8.77 -2.16 20.39
CA THR A 261 7.56 -1.75 19.67
C THR A 261 6.41 -1.40 20.60
N ALA A 262 6.25 -2.11 21.72
CA ALA A 262 5.14 -1.85 22.64
C ALA A 262 5.30 -0.48 23.33
N GLN A 263 6.52 -0.08 23.68
CA GLN A 263 6.78 1.25 24.23
C GLN A 263 6.54 2.34 23.18
N ALA A 264 6.96 2.11 21.93
CA ALA A 264 6.71 3.03 20.84
C ALA A 264 5.20 3.19 20.54
N ASP A 265 4.45 2.10 20.51
CA ASP A 265 2.99 2.11 20.35
C ASP A 265 2.29 2.88 21.49
N ALA A 266 2.66 2.60 22.74
CA ALA A 266 2.10 3.32 23.89
C ALA A 266 2.47 4.83 23.87
N ALA A 267 3.62 5.19 23.33
CA ALA A 267 4.00 6.59 23.14
C ALA A 267 3.20 7.24 22.01
N LEU A 268 2.96 6.53 20.93
CA LEU A 268 2.13 6.98 19.81
C LEU A 268 0.70 7.24 20.29
N ASP A 269 0.10 6.32 21.05
CA ASP A 269 -1.25 6.49 21.60
C ASP A 269 -1.34 7.73 22.51
N ARG A 270 -0.34 7.96 23.37
CA ARG A 270 -0.29 9.20 24.18
C ARG A 270 -0.17 10.46 23.32
N THR A 271 0.57 10.38 22.23
CA THR A 271 0.73 11.50 21.30
C THR A 271 -0.59 11.81 20.59
N HIS A 272 -1.32 10.81 20.14
CA HIS A 272 -2.67 10.99 19.57
C HIS A 272 -3.65 11.56 20.62
N ALA A 273 -3.62 11.06 21.84
CA ALA A 273 -4.45 11.57 22.94
C ALA A 273 -4.17 13.04 23.27
N CYS A 274 -2.95 13.53 23.01
CA CYS A 274 -2.64 14.94 23.19
C CYS A 274 -2.98 15.82 21.97
N GLY A 275 -3.62 15.24 20.94
CA GLY A 275 -4.18 15.95 19.79
C GLY A 275 -3.25 16.08 18.57
N VAL A 276 -2.28 15.19 18.41
CA VAL A 276 -1.40 15.13 17.24
C VAL A 276 -1.79 13.92 16.37
N GLU A 277 -2.82 14.09 15.53
CA GLU A 277 -3.37 13.00 14.70
C GLU A 277 -2.39 12.45 13.66
N GLY A 278 -1.49 13.28 13.14
CA GLY A 278 -0.50 12.87 12.13
C GLY A 278 0.76 12.20 12.71
N ALA A 279 0.80 11.91 14.00
CA ALA A 279 1.94 11.26 14.62
C ALA A 279 2.11 9.82 14.11
N ARG A 280 3.38 9.39 13.95
CA ARG A 280 3.72 8.05 13.47
C ARG A 280 5.03 7.55 14.07
N ILE A 281 5.21 6.23 14.07
CA ILE A 281 6.50 5.64 14.44
C ILE A 281 7.46 5.75 13.25
N ILE A 282 8.67 6.21 13.52
CA ILE A 282 9.81 6.24 12.59
C ILE A 282 10.97 5.45 13.18
N VAL A 283 11.92 5.08 12.31
CA VAL A 283 13.14 4.33 12.68
C VAL A 283 14.36 5.13 12.30
N GLU A 284 15.26 5.39 13.27
CA GLU A 284 16.49 6.17 13.07
C GLU A 284 17.68 5.60 13.84
#